data_b3e29596f6dc1ce398bc18a8f87e1e89
#
_entry.id   b3e29596f6dc1ce398bc18a8f87e1e89
#
_cell.length_a   1.000
_cell.length_b   1.000
_cell.length_c   1.000
_cell.angle_alpha   90.00
_cell.angle_beta   90.00
_cell.angle_gamma   90.00
#
_symmetry.space_group_name_H-M   'P 1'
#
loop_
_entity.id
_entity.type
_entity.pdbx_description
1 polymer ?
#
loop_
_entity_poly.entity_id
_entity_poly.type
_entity_poly.pdbx_seq_one_letter_code
_entity_poly.pdbx_strand_id
1 'polypeptide(L)'
;MTPATAPGAPPGGARPIDIALLASVFVVAACGLLYELAAGALASYVLGDSVLQFSTIIGTYLFAMGVGSWLSRYFERQLPAHFLRIELLVALIGGLLPATLFLANAYAPGAFRFLLYGMVLVVGTLVGLEIPLVMRILKRNVALKDLVSQVLTFDYLGALAVSLAFPLLLVPQLGLIRTGLLFGLMNALVALWAVWLFRWELRRLRAHVAACVMVLGLLLAALVGAEKITTFAEDKFYQDSIVFSTASSYQRIVVTQGRAGHRLYLNGNLQ
;
A
#
# COMPACT_ATOMS: atom_id res chain seq x y z
N MET A 1 47.31 -8.84 -40.58
CA MET A 1 45.91 -8.50 -40.90
C MET A 1 45.08 -8.85 -39.66
N THR A 2 44.84 -7.87 -38.81
CA THR A 2 43.94 -7.96 -37.64
C THR A 2 42.52 -7.73 -38.12
N PRO A 3 41.54 -8.58 -37.75
CA PRO A 3 40.17 -8.34 -38.13
C PRO A 3 39.61 -7.13 -37.37
N ALA A 4 39.04 -6.18 -38.12
CA ALA A 4 38.36 -5.02 -37.59
C ALA A 4 37.14 -5.45 -36.75
N THR A 5 37.15 -5.05 -35.50
CA THR A 5 35.94 -5.13 -34.62
C THR A 5 34.84 -4.26 -35.21
N ALA A 6 33.70 -4.87 -35.52
CA ALA A 6 32.53 -4.16 -35.94
C ALA A 6 32.10 -3.14 -34.86
N PRO A 7 31.67 -1.92 -35.27
CA PRO A 7 31.19 -0.92 -34.31
C PRO A 7 29.96 -1.48 -33.57
N GLY A 8 30.03 -1.46 -32.23
CA GLY A 8 28.95 -1.90 -31.39
C GLY A 8 27.63 -1.17 -31.73
N ALA A 9 26.54 -1.91 -31.81
CA ALA A 9 25.23 -1.35 -31.96
C ALA A 9 24.98 -0.28 -30.89
N PRO A 10 24.31 0.84 -31.21
CA PRO A 10 24.02 1.86 -30.22
C PRO A 10 23.20 1.25 -29.07
N PRO A 11 23.41 1.70 -27.83
CA PRO A 11 22.62 1.20 -26.70
C PRO A 11 21.15 1.43 -27.02
N GLY A 12 20.40 0.33 -27.15
CA GLY A 12 18.99 0.37 -27.50
C GLY A 12 18.26 1.25 -26.51
N GLY A 13 17.57 2.30 -26.99
CA GLY A 13 16.73 3.16 -26.17
C GLY A 13 15.73 2.32 -25.39
N ALA A 14 15.39 2.76 -24.17
CA ALA A 14 14.43 2.09 -23.30
C ALA A 14 13.15 1.79 -24.09
N ARG A 15 12.72 0.54 -24.10
CA ARG A 15 11.49 0.14 -24.82
C ARG A 15 10.29 0.75 -24.10
N PRO A 16 9.18 1.04 -24.78
CA PRO A 16 7.96 1.54 -24.14
C PRO A 16 7.50 0.68 -22.95
N ILE A 17 7.74 -0.63 -23.01
CA ILE A 17 7.43 -1.58 -21.94
C ILE A 17 8.29 -1.37 -20.69
N ASP A 18 9.56 -0.99 -20.86
CA ASP A 18 10.47 -0.75 -19.75
C ASP A 18 10.11 0.56 -19.02
N ILE A 19 9.69 1.59 -19.77
CA ILE A 19 9.19 2.85 -19.22
C ILE A 19 7.88 2.62 -18.47
N ALA A 20 6.98 1.82 -19.02
CA ALA A 20 5.71 1.47 -18.39
C ALA A 20 5.91 0.71 -17.06
N LEU A 21 6.89 -0.21 -17.00
CA LEU A 21 7.24 -0.91 -15.77
C LEU A 21 7.87 0.03 -14.74
N LEU A 22 8.73 0.94 -15.15
CA LEU A 22 9.32 1.94 -14.24
C LEU A 22 8.25 2.89 -13.68
N ALA A 23 7.28 3.29 -14.50
CA ALA A 23 6.12 4.07 -14.00
C ALA A 23 5.28 3.26 -13.00
N SER A 24 5.14 1.95 -13.20
CA SER A 24 4.49 1.06 -12.23
C SER A 24 5.24 1.03 -10.90
N VAL A 25 6.57 1.00 -10.92
CA VAL A 25 7.40 1.02 -9.68
C VAL A 25 7.10 2.27 -8.86
N PHE A 26 6.99 3.43 -9.48
CA PHE A 26 6.62 4.67 -8.78
C PHE A 26 5.29 4.55 -8.04
N VAL A 27 4.26 4.03 -8.70
CA VAL A 27 2.92 3.88 -8.10
C VAL A 27 2.94 2.83 -7.00
N VAL A 28 3.58 1.71 -7.22
CA VAL A 28 3.70 0.59 -6.27
C VAL A 28 4.43 1.03 -5.00
N ALA A 29 5.55 1.76 -5.15
CA ALA A 29 6.29 2.32 -4.03
C ALA A 29 5.46 3.32 -3.21
N ALA A 30 4.71 4.20 -3.90
CA ALA A 30 3.78 5.11 -3.25
C ALA A 30 2.71 4.34 -2.45
N CYS A 31 2.15 3.26 -3.01
CA CYS A 31 1.17 2.42 -2.32
C CYS A 31 1.79 1.71 -1.11
N GLY A 32 2.96 1.11 -1.27
CA GLY A 32 3.67 0.40 -0.21
C GLY A 32 3.94 1.29 1.01
N LEU A 33 4.51 2.47 0.79
CA LEU A 33 4.76 3.43 1.87
C LEU A 33 3.46 3.96 2.49
N LEU A 34 2.41 4.16 1.70
CA LEU A 34 1.12 4.59 2.23
C LEU A 34 0.56 3.61 3.25
N TYR A 35 0.63 2.30 2.98
CA TYR A 35 0.13 1.29 3.91
C TYR A 35 0.91 1.28 5.23
N GLU A 36 2.23 1.51 5.17
CA GLU A 36 3.09 1.69 6.35
C GLU A 36 2.66 2.92 7.17
N LEU A 37 2.52 4.08 6.52
CA LEU A 37 2.08 5.33 7.16
C LEU A 37 0.68 5.22 7.75
N ALA A 38 -0.24 4.57 7.04
CA ALA A 38 -1.61 4.36 7.52
C ALA A 38 -1.65 3.44 8.75
N ALA A 39 -0.84 2.37 8.76
CA ALA A 39 -0.69 1.50 9.92
C ALA A 39 -0.10 2.26 11.13
N GLY A 40 0.95 3.06 10.92
CA GLY A 40 1.57 3.90 11.94
C GLY A 40 0.61 4.93 12.51
N ALA A 41 -0.14 5.63 11.65
CA ALA A 41 -1.13 6.61 12.06
C ALA A 41 -2.26 5.98 12.87
N LEU A 42 -2.76 4.81 12.45
CA LEU A 42 -3.79 4.07 13.18
C LEU A 42 -3.29 3.52 14.51
N ALA A 43 -2.07 2.99 14.55
CA ALA A 43 -1.43 2.53 15.78
C ALA A 43 -1.30 3.68 16.77
N SER A 44 -0.83 4.84 16.31
CA SER A 44 -0.75 6.05 17.14
C SER A 44 -2.13 6.53 17.64
N TYR A 45 -3.14 6.48 16.76
CA TYR A 45 -4.51 6.87 17.09
C TYR A 45 -5.12 5.98 18.19
N VAL A 46 -4.94 4.66 18.09
CA VAL A 46 -5.59 3.69 18.97
C VAL A 46 -4.78 3.42 20.25
N LEU A 47 -3.45 3.32 20.12
CA LEU A 47 -2.57 2.91 21.23
C LEU A 47 -1.89 4.09 21.95
N GLY A 48 -1.98 5.31 21.37
CA GLY A 48 -1.23 6.48 21.86
C GLY A 48 0.26 6.39 21.53
N ASP A 49 1.09 7.23 22.16
CA ASP A 49 2.55 7.29 21.99
C ASP A 49 3.01 7.19 20.51
N SER A 50 2.84 8.28 19.80
CA SER A 50 3.14 8.33 18.34
C SER A 50 4.57 7.91 18.02
N VAL A 51 5.54 8.29 18.84
CA VAL A 51 6.95 7.98 18.58
C VAL A 51 7.19 6.48 18.65
N LEU A 52 6.70 5.83 19.71
CA LEU A 52 6.82 4.38 19.88
C LEU A 52 6.10 3.63 18.76
N GLN A 53 4.86 4.03 18.45
CA GLN A 53 4.06 3.34 17.43
C GLN A 53 4.68 3.46 16.03
N PHE A 54 5.02 4.67 15.58
CA PHE A 54 5.66 4.83 14.28
C PHE A 54 7.00 4.10 14.20
N SER A 55 7.85 4.19 15.24
CA SER A 55 9.15 3.51 15.24
C SER A 55 9.01 1.99 15.15
N THR A 56 8.09 1.40 15.90
CA THR A 56 7.89 -0.06 15.88
C THR A 56 7.22 -0.54 14.60
N ILE A 57 6.28 0.22 14.03
CA ILE A 57 5.67 -0.10 12.73
C ILE A 57 6.69 -0.02 11.61
N ILE A 58 7.47 1.06 11.51
CA ILE A 58 8.53 1.22 10.52
C ILE A 58 9.55 0.07 10.63
N GLY A 59 10.03 -0.22 11.84
CA GLY A 59 10.97 -1.33 12.04
C GLY A 59 10.42 -2.69 11.63
N THR A 60 9.16 -2.98 11.99
CA THR A 60 8.48 -4.24 11.62
C THR A 60 8.25 -4.32 10.11
N TYR A 61 7.84 -3.22 9.48
CA TYR A 61 7.59 -3.17 8.04
C TYR A 61 8.89 -3.37 7.24
N LEU A 62 9.96 -2.67 7.60
CA LEU A 62 11.27 -2.84 6.96
C LEU A 62 11.82 -4.26 7.14
N PHE A 63 11.67 -4.85 8.33
CA PHE A 63 12.01 -6.26 8.55
C PHE A 63 11.21 -7.18 7.62
N ALA A 64 9.90 -6.97 7.53
CA ALA A 64 9.01 -7.75 6.67
C ALA A 64 9.40 -7.59 5.19
N MET A 65 9.73 -6.38 4.74
CA MET A 65 10.25 -6.15 3.38
C MET A 65 11.55 -6.91 3.13
N GLY A 66 12.46 -6.96 4.11
CA GLY A 66 13.68 -7.78 4.03
C GLY A 66 13.37 -9.26 3.85
N VAL A 67 12.39 -9.78 4.62
CA VAL A 67 11.90 -11.17 4.48
C VAL A 67 11.30 -11.40 3.09
N GLY A 68 10.47 -10.48 2.59
CA GLY A 68 9.90 -10.53 1.24
C GLY A 68 10.97 -10.57 0.16
N SER A 69 11.96 -9.66 0.24
CA SER A 69 13.09 -9.63 -0.68
C SER A 69 13.87 -10.95 -0.66
N TRP A 70 14.12 -11.53 0.52
CA TRP A 70 14.74 -12.83 0.65
C TRP A 70 13.89 -13.96 0.04
N LEU A 71 12.58 -13.96 0.26
CA LEU A 71 11.64 -14.95 -0.31
C LEU A 71 11.57 -14.87 -1.84
N SER A 72 11.82 -13.71 -2.43
CA SER A 72 11.77 -13.50 -3.88
C SER A 72 12.63 -14.49 -4.67
N ARG A 73 13.70 -15.02 -4.07
CA ARG A 73 14.62 -15.99 -4.69
C ARG A 73 13.95 -17.30 -5.13
N TYR A 74 12.85 -17.68 -4.48
CA TYR A 74 12.12 -18.91 -4.81
C TYR A 74 11.20 -18.78 -6.02
N PHE A 75 10.97 -17.57 -6.51
CA PHE A 75 10.15 -17.31 -7.69
C PHE A 75 11.03 -17.30 -8.95
N GLU A 76 11.25 -18.45 -9.58
CA GLU A 76 12.12 -18.56 -10.75
C GLU A 76 11.38 -18.50 -12.08
N ARG A 77 10.15 -19.02 -12.14
CA ARG A 77 9.34 -19.17 -13.35
C ARG A 77 8.10 -18.31 -13.30
N GLN A 78 7.59 -17.88 -14.46
CA GLN A 78 6.35 -17.10 -14.58
C GLN A 78 6.37 -15.81 -13.72
N LEU A 79 7.50 -15.10 -13.69
CA LEU A 79 7.68 -13.88 -12.90
C LEU A 79 6.52 -12.87 -13.07
N PRO A 80 6.03 -12.58 -14.31
CA PRO A 80 4.91 -11.67 -14.49
C PRO A 80 3.63 -12.13 -13.78
N ALA A 81 3.34 -13.44 -13.78
CA ALA A 81 2.15 -13.96 -13.12
C ALA A 81 2.25 -13.88 -11.59
N HIS A 82 3.46 -14.05 -11.03
CA HIS A 82 3.69 -13.88 -9.59
C HIS A 82 3.61 -12.40 -9.19
N PHE A 83 4.22 -11.51 -9.96
CA PHE A 83 4.10 -10.07 -9.75
C PHE A 83 2.63 -9.62 -9.71
N LEU A 84 1.83 -10.01 -10.70
CA LEU A 84 0.40 -9.73 -10.74
C LEU A 84 -0.36 -10.20 -9.49
N ARG A 85 -0.08 -11.42 -9.02
CA ARG A 85 -0.74 -11.96 -7.83
C ARG A 85 -0.35 -11.20 -6.57
N ILE A 86 0.92 -10.81 -6.47
CA ILE A 86 1.42 -10.03 -5.34
C ILE A 86 0.76 -8.66 -5.34
N GLU A 87 0.72 -7.96 -6.47
CA GLU A 87 0.04 -6.67 -6.62
C GLU A 87 -1.44 -6.74 -6.19
N LEU A 88 -2.16 -7.79 -6.61
CA LEU A 88 -3.56 -7.98 -6.21
C LEU A 88 -3.72 -8.27 -4.72
N LEU A 89 -2.80 -9.02 -4.11
CA LEU A 89 -2.80 -9.27 -2.67
C LEU A 89 -2.48 -8.00 -1.89
N VAL A 90 -1.49 -7.22 -2.33
CA VAL A 90 -1.15 -5.92 -1.73
C VAL A 90 -2.32 -4.94 -1.86
N ALA A 91 -2.94 -4.88 -3.05
CA ALA A 91 -4.13 -4.06 -3.27
C ALA A 91 -5.26 -4.40 -2.30
N LEU A 92 -5.53 -5.69 -2.12
CA LEU A 92 -6.62 -6.16 -1.27
C LEU A 92 -6.30 -5.98 0.21
N ILE A 93 -5.17 -6.53 0.67
CA ILE A 93 -4.82 -6.55 2.10
C ILE A 93 -4.39 -5.15 2.55
N GLY A 94 -3.54 -4.46 1.79
CA GLY A 94 -3.09 -3.10 2.08
C GLY A 94 -4.22 -2.08 1.96
N GLY A 95 -5.04 -2.17 0.90
CA GLY A 95 -6.18 -1.28 0.70
C GLY A 95 -7.24 -1.39 1.80
N LEU A 96 -7.51 -2.60 2.28
CA LEU A 96 -8.46 -2.86 3.37
C LEU A 96 -7.83 -2.70 4.77
N LEU A 97 -6.52 -2.53 4.90
CA LEU A 97 -5.81 -2.47 6.19
C LEU A 97 -6.43 -1.44 7.14
N PRO A 98 -6.64 -0.16 6.76
CA PRO A 98 -7.22 0.81 7.70
C PRO A 98 -8.64 0.42 8.13
N ALA A 99 -9.49 -0.02 7.20
CA ALA A 99 -10.86 -0.43 7.49
C ALA A 99 -10.91 -1.63 8.44
N THR A 100 -10.08 -2.64 8.17
CA THR A 100 -10.00 -3.86 8.98
C THR A 100 -9.54 -3.54 10.41
N LEU A 101 -8.51 -2.70 10.55
CA LEU A 101 -7.98 -2.32 11.86
C LEU A 101 -8.97 -1.45 12.66
N PHE A 102 -9.68 -0.53 12.01
CA PHE A 102 -10.74 0.23 12.65
C PHE A 102 -11.85 -0.66 13.20
N LEU A 103 -12.32 -1.60 12.38
CA LEU A 103 -13.34 -2.57 12.79
C LEU A 103 -12.82 -3.49 13.90
N ALA A 104 -11.58 -3.96 13.81
CA ALA A 104 -10.98 -4.80 14.85
C ALA A 104 -10.92 -4.07 16.20
N ASN A 105 -10.56 -2.79 16.20
CA ASN A 105 -10.55 -1.98 17.41
C ASN A 105 -11.97 -1.82 18.00
N ALA A 106 -12.97 -1.64 17.14
CA ALA A 106 -14.36 -1.48 17.57
C ALA A 106 -14.96 -2.76 18.18
N TYR A 107 -14.64 -3.95 17.62
CA TYR A 107 -15.24 -5.22 18.05
C TYR A 107 -14.40 -6.05 18.99
N ALA A 108 -13.09 -5.99 18.86
CA ALA A 108 -12.13 -6.82 19.58
C ALA A 108 -10.84 -6.03 19.93
N PRO A 109 -10.92 -5.02 20.81
CA PRO A 109 -9.77 -4.16 21.13
C PRO A 109 -8.54 -4.96 21.58
N GLY A 110 -8.74 -6.08 22.29
CA GLY A 110 -7.66 -6.95 22.74
C GLY A 110 -6.90 -7.66 21.59
N ALA A 111 -7.52 -7.84 20.43
CA ALA A 111 -6.90 -8.44 19.26
C ALA A 111 -6.23 -7.41 18.34
N PHE A 112 -6.46 -6.11 18.54
CA PHE A 112 -5.99 -5.04 17.66
C PHE A 112 -4.50 -5.09 17.40
N ARG A 113 -3.67 -5.20 18.45
CA ARG A 113 -2.20 -5.25 18.31
C ARG A 113 -1.74 -6.45 17.48
N PHE A 114 -2.29 -7.62 17.72
CA PHE A 114 -1.93 -8.84 16.97
C PHE A 114 -2.29 -8.71 15.49
N LEU A 115 -3.49 -8.17 15.21
CA LEU A 115 -3.94 -7.96 13.84
C LEU A 115 -3.10 -6.86 13.14
N LEU A 116 -2.80 -5.76 13.83
CA LEU A 116 -1.97 -4.67 13.32
C LEU A 116 -0.60 -5.19 12.87
N TYR A 117 0.16 -5.82 13.78
CA TYR A 117 1.49 -6.34 13.43
C TYR A 117 1.43 -7.50 12.43
N GLY A 118 0.40 -8.35 12.51
CA GLY A 118 0.16 -9.40 11.52
C GLY A 118 -0.06 -8.86 10.11
N MET A 119 -0.91 -7.83 9.96
CA MET A 119 -1.13 -7.17 8.66
C MET A 119 0.11 -6.43 8.16
N VAL A 120 0.82 -5.72 9.05
CA VAL A 120 2.08 -5.04 8.72
C VAL A 120 3.12 -6.03 8.20
N LEU A 121 3.28 -7.18 8.86
CA LEU A 121 4.20 -8.25 8.42
C LEU A 121 3.79 -8.81 7.05
N VAL A 122 2.51 -9.08 6.84
CA VAL A 122 2.02 -9.62 5.56
C VAL A 122 2.21 -8.62 4.44
N VAL A 123 1.73 -7.37 4.61
CA VAL A 123 1.85 -6.32 3.58
C VAL A 123 3.30 -5.99 3.31
N GLY A 124 4.14 -5.79 4.34
CA GLY A 124 5.55 -5.52 4.17
C GLY A 124 6.29 -6.65 3.45
N THR A 125 5.96 -7.93 3.74
CA THR A 125 6.55 -9.08 3.02
C THR A 125 6.14 -9.08 1.55
N LEU A 126 4.87 -8.81 1.24
CA LEU A 126 4.40 -8.74 -0.15
C LEU A 126 5.07 -7.60 -0.92
N VAL A 127 5.12 -6.40 -0.34
CA VAL A 127 5.80 -5.24 -0.94
C VAL A 127 7.30 -5.51 -1.11
N GLY A 128 7.93 -6.18 -0.15
CA GLY A 128 9.34 -6.58 -0.26
C GLY A 128 9.65 -7.56 -1.40
N LEU A 129 8.65 -8.29 -1.91
CA LEU A 129 8.78 -9.15 -3.09
C LEU A 129 8.80 -8.35 -4.41
N GLU A 130 8.17 -7.17 -4.48
CA GLU A 130 7.88 -6.45 -5.72
C GLU A 130 9.15 -5.99 -6.45
N ILE A 131 10.04 -5.25 -5.76
CA ILE A 131 11.28 -4.72 -6.37
C ILE A 131 12.14 -5.81 -6.98
N PRO A 132 12.50 -6.91 -6.27
CA PRO A 132 13.30 -7.99 -6.84
C PRO A 132 12.63 -8.67 -8.04
N LEU A 133 11.30 -8.81 -8.03
CA LEU A 133 10.57 -9.40 -9.16
C LEU A 133 10.60 -8.48 -10.38
N VAL A 134 10.33 -7.19 -10.20
CA VAL A 134 10.41 -6.19 -11.29
C VAL A 134 11.82 -6.14 -11.86
N MET A 135 12.85 -6.09 -11.03
CA MET A 135 14.24 -6.12 -11.49
C MET A 135 14.56 -7.35 -12.34
N ARG A 136 14.04 -8.53 -11.97
CA ARG A 136 14.25 -9.76 -12.75
C ARG A 136 13.49 -9.75 -14.08
N ILE A 137 12.30 -9.16 -14.12
CA ILE A 137 11.51 -9.00 -15.35
C ILE A 137 12.26 -8.06 -16.30
N LEU A 138 12.72 -6.91 -15.81
CA LEU A 138 13.42 -5.88 -16.60
C LEU A 138 14.86 -6.28 -17.00
N LYS A 139 15.54 -7.12 -16.22
CA LYS A 139 16.93 -7.56 -16.49
C LYS A 139 17.13 -8.18 -17.88
N ARG A 140 16.08 -8.65 -18.52
CA ARG A 140 16.15 -9.21 -19.86
C ARG A 140 16.51 -8.17 -20.93
N ASN A 141 16.27 -6.88 -20.67
CA ASN A 141 16.32 -5.80 -21.67
C ASN A 141 17.34 -4.69 -21.33
N VAL A 142 17.74 -4.55 -20.07
CA VAL A 142 18.54 -3.42 -19.56
C VAL A 142 19.78 -3.92 -18.82
N ALA A 143 20.88 -3.19 -18.94
CA ALA A 143 22.09 -3.49 -18.17
C ALA A 143 21.81 -3.36 -16.66
N LEU A 144 22.34 -4.31 -15.87
CA LEU A 144 22.02 -4.40 -14.43
C LEU A 144 22.31 -3.08 -13.67
N LYS A 145 23.40 -2.41 -14.01
CA LYS A 145 23.79 -1.12 -13.42
C LYS A 145 22.70 -0.05 -13.58
N ASP A 146 22.24 0.13 -14.81
CA ASP A 146 21.26 1.16 -15.14
C ASP A 146 19.87 0.80 -14.60
N LEU A 147 19.55 -0.49 -14.62
CA LEU A 147 18.31 -1.04 -14.09
C LEU A 147 18.14 -0.75 -12.58
N VAL A 148 19.18 -1.07 -11.78
CA VAL A 148 19.12 -0.84 -10.32
C VAL A 148 18.95 0.65 -10.03
N SER A 149 19.73 1.51 -10.71
CA SER A 149 19.61 2.95 -10.53
C SER A 149 18.21 3.48 -10.86
N GLN A 150 17.66 3.07 -12.00
CA GLN A 150 16.32 3.53 -12.43
C GLN A 150 15.22 3.03 -11.49
N VAL A 151 15.19 1.74 -11.17
CA VAL A 151 14.16 1.17 -10.29
C VAL A 151 14.17 1.85 -8.93
N LEU A 152 15.34 2.00 -8.29
CA LEU A 152 15.45 2.65 -6.98
C LEU A 152 15.10 4.15 -7.06
N THR A 153 15.42 4.83 -8.16
CA THR A 153 15.04 6.24 -8.34
C THR A 153 13.51 6.41 -8.36
N PHE A 154 12.80 5.61 -9.15
CA PHE A 154 11.34 5.67 -9.21
C PHE A 154 10.68 5.22 -7.91
N ASP A 155 11.25 4.23 -7.23
CA ASP A 155 10.82 3.78 -5.91
C ASP A 155 10.89 4.91 -4.87
N TYR A 156 12.04 5.55 -4.72
CA TYR A 156 12.21 6.66 -3.78
C TYR A 156 11.40 7.90 -4.15
N LEU A 157 11.20 8.19 -5.43
CA LEU A 157 10.34 9.30 -5.85
C LEU A 157 8.87 9.02 -5.51
N GLY A 158 8.39 7.79 -5.70
CA GLY A 158 7.05 7.37 -5.29
C GLY A 158 6.86 7.49 -3.78
N ALA A 159 7.83 7.00 -3.01
CA ALA A 159 7.85 7.11 -1.56
C ALA A 159 7.84 8.59 -1.10
N LEU A 160 8.68 9.44 -1.69
CA LEU A 160 8.70 10.87 -1.37
C LEU A 160 7.36 11.54 -1.66
N ALA A 161 6.77 11.28 -2.83
CA ALA A 161 5.49 11.86 -3.23
C ALA A 161 4.39 11.55 -2.21
N VAL A 162 4.28 10.29 -1.78
CA VAL A 162 3.24 9.91 -0.82
C VAL A 162 3.56 10.35 0.60
N SER A 163 4.83 10.39 1.01
CA SER A 163 5.21 10.85 2.35
C SER A 163 4.80 12.31 2.60
N LEU A 164 4.80 13.12 1.55
CA LEU A 164 4.31 14.51 1.60
C LEU A 164 2.78 14.58 1.42
N ALA A 165 2.24 13.83 0.47
CA ALA A 165 0.81 13.88 0.18
C ALA A 165 -0.04 13.29 1.32
N PHE A 166 0.44 12.29 2.03
CA PHE A 166 -0.30 11.60 3.09
C PHE A 166 -0.77 12.55 4.21
N PRO A 167 0.12 13.29 4.91
CA PRO A 167 -0.30 14.19 5.97
C PRO A 167 -0.89 15.51 5.47
N LEU A 168 -0.51 15.99 4.28
CA LEU A 168 -0.93 17.31 3.80
C LEU A 168 -2.25 17.29 3.04
N LEU A 169 -2.55 16.21 2.31
CA LEU A 169 -3.69 16.13 1.41
C LEU A 169 -4.61 14.93 1.70
N LEU A 170 -4.02 13.72 1.78
CA LEU A 170 -4.81 12.50 1.74
C LEU A 170 -5.60 12.29 3.03
N VAL A 171 -4.94 12.29 4.18
CA VAL A 171 -5.61 12.06 5.46
C VAL A 171 -6.55 13.22 5.83
N PRO A 172 -6.19 14.50 5.69
CA PRO A 172 -7.09 15.60 6.02
C PRO A 172 -8.36 15.67 5.16
N GLN A 173 -8.25 15.30 3.88
CA GLN A 173 -9.39 15.42 2.95
C GLN A 173 -10.22 14.14 2.85
N LEU A 174 -9.58 12.97 2.90
CA LEU A 174 -10.23 11.69 2.63
C LEU A 174 -10.40 10.82 3.89
N GLY A 175 -9.59 11.05 4.91
CA GLY A 175 -9.47 10.17 6.07
C GLY A 175 -8.69 8.88 5.75
N LEU A 176 -8.34 8.12 6.79
CA LEU A 176 -7.46 6.94 6.67
C LEU A 176 -8.09 5.81 5.84
N ILE A 177 -9.39 5.51 6.05
CA ILE A 177 -10.07 4.40 5.38
C ILE A 177 -10.17 4.64 3.88
N ARG A 178 -10.67 5.81 3.45
CA ARG A 178 -10.78 6.16 2.04
C ARG A 178 -9.44 6.22 1.36
N THR A 179 -8.42 6.77 2.05
CA THR A 179 -7.05 6.82 1.54
C THR A 179 -6.49 5.43 1.27
N GLY A 180 -6.60 4.51 2.23
CA GLY A 180 -6.15 3.12 2.03
C GLY A 180 -6.86 2.44 0.85
N LEU A 181 -8.18 2.58 0.75
CA LEU A 181 -8.98 2.00 -0.34
C LEU A 181 -8.63 2.58 -1.72
N LEU A 182 -8.39 3.90 -1.82
CA LEU A 182 -7.95 4.54 -3.07
C LEU A 182 -6.60 4.01 -3.53
N PHE A 183 -5.64 3.85 -2.62
CA PHE A 183 -4.34 3.30 -2.97
C PHE A 183 -4.41 1.79 -3.27
N GLY A 184 -5.32 1.06 -2.61
CA GLY A 184 -5.67 -0.30 -3.02
C GLY A 184 -6.20 -0.37 -4.46
N LEU A 185 -7.10 0.55 -4.85
CA LEU A 185 -7.58 0.66 -6.23
C LEU A 185 -6.45 1.01 -7.20
N MET A 186 -5.54 1.94 -6.84
CA MET A 186 -4.38 2.28 -7.68
C MET A 186 -3.49 1.05 -7.91
N ASN A 187 -3.20 0.27 -6.87
CA ASN A 187 -2.42 -0.96 -6.98
C ASN A 187 -3.12 -2.02 -7.85
N ALA A 188 -4.43 -2.19 -7.68
CA ALA A 188 -5.22 -3.09 -8.53
C ALA A 188 -5.27 -2.64 -10.00
N LEU A 189 -5.24 -1.32 -10.27
CA LEU A 189 -5.10 -0.78 -11.63
C LEU A 189 -3.71 -1.04 -12.21
N VAL A 190 -2.64 -0.96 -11.39
CA VAL A 190 -1.29 -1.38 -11.81
C VAL A 190 -1.28 -2.86 -12.17
N ALA A 191 -1.92 -3.71 -11.36
CA ALA A 191 -2.06 -5.14 -11.68
C ALA A 191 -2.81 -5.35 -13.01
N LEU A 192 -3.91 -4.64 -13.25
CA LEU A 192 -4.67 -4.73 -14.51
C LEU A 192 -3.83 -4.24 -15.70
N TRP A 193 -3.07 -3.16 -15.53
CA TRP A 193 -2.14 -2.69 -16.55
C TRP A 193 -1.04 -3.72 -16.84
N ALA A 194 -0.46 -4.32 -15.80
CA ALA A 194 0.53 -5.38 -15.96
C ALA A 194 -0.06 -6.63 -16.66
N VAL A 195 -1.35 -6.96 -16.45
CA VAL A 195 -2.06 -8.00 -17.23
C VAL A 195 -2.04 -7.66 -18.71
N TRP A 196 -2.35 -6.41 -19.08
CA TRP A 196 -2.32 -5.96 -20.46
C TRP A 196 -0.89 -6.00 -21.04
N LEU A 197 0.11 -5.59 -20.27
CA LEU A 197 1.52 -5.55 -20.65
C LEU A 197 2.08 -6.95 -20.94
N PHE A 198 1.75 -7.93 -20.07
CA PHE A 198 2.24 -9.30 -20.14
C PHE A 198 1.25 -10.31 -20.75
N ARG A 199 0.22 -9.84 -21.43
CA ARG A 199 -0.87 -10.68 -21.96
C ARG A 199 -0.40 -11.89 -22.79
N TRP A 200 0.73 -11.77 -23.49
CA TRP A 200 1.30 -12.83 -24.31
C TRP A 200 2.12 -13.86 -23.52
N GLU A 201 2.55 -13.52 -22.30
CA GLU A 201 3.32 -14.40 -21.41
C GLU A 201 2.41 -15.15 -20.41
N LEU A 202 1.19 -14.68 -20.21
CA LEU A 202 0.27 -15.20 -19.20
C LEU A 202 -0.52 -16.42 -19.73
N ARG A 203 -0.30 -17.60 -19.12
CA ARG A 203 -0.99 -18.84 -19.52
C ARG A 203 -2.50 -18.82 -19.26
N ARG A 204 -3.01 -18.06 -18.27
CA ARG A 204 -4.42 -17.99 -17.85
C ARG A 204 -4.90 -16.53 -17.85
N LEU A 205 -4.81 -15.85 -18.97
CA LEU A 205 -5.15 -14.43 -19.11
C LEU A 205 -6.55 -14.11 -18.54
N ARG A 206 -7.57 -14.88 -18.90
CA ARG A 206 -8.96 -14.65 -18.45
C ARG A 206 -9.09 -14.73 -16.91
N ALA A 207 -8.37 -15.64 -16.27
CA ALA A 207 -8.40 -15.77 -14.80
C ALA A 207 -7.74 -14.57 -14.12
N HIS A 208 -6.63 -14.04 -14.66
CA HIS A 208 -5.99 -12.85 -14.12
C HIS A 208 -6.87 -11.61 -14.30
N VAL A 209 -7.48 -11.43 -15.48
CA VAL A 209 -8.44 -10.34 -15.72
C VAL A 209 -9.62 -10.43 -14.74
N ALA A 210 -10.22 -11.63 -14.59
CA ALA A 210 -11.34 -11.83 -13.66
C ALA A 210 -10.93 -11.52 -12.20
N ALA A 211 -9.73 -11.90 -11.78
CA ALA A 211 -9.20 -11.56 -10.45
C ALA A 211 -9.02 -10.04 -10.27
N CYS A 212 -8.46 -9.34 -11.27
CA CYS A 212 -8.34 -7.88 -11.22
C CYS A 212 -9.71 -7.21 -11.12
N VAL A 213 -10.67 -7.60 -11.94
CA VAL A 213 -12.03 -7.04 -11.93
C VAL A 213 -12.72 -7.31 -10.60
N MET A 214 -12.56 -8.51 -10.04
CA MET A 214 -13.11 -8.88 -8.73
C MET A 214 -12.52 -8.01 -7.61
N VAL A 215 -11.19 -7.84 -7.55
CA VAL A 215 -10.53 -7.01 -6.53
C VAL A 215 -10.91 -5.54 -6.68
N LEU A 216 -10.91 -5.01 -7.92
CA LEU A 216 -11.37 -3.64 -8.20
C LEU A 216 -12.81 -3.44 -7.76
N GLY A 217 -13.72 -4.37 -8.10
CA GLY A 217 -15.13 -4.31 -7.69
C GLY A 217 -15.30 -4.34 -6.19
N LEU A 218 -14.56 -5.20 -5.48
CA LEU A 218 -14.61 -5.29 -4.02
C LEU A 218 -14.10 -3.99 -3.36
N LEU A 219 -12.95 -3.47 -3.79
CA LEU A 219 -12.37 -2.24 -3.24
C LEU A 219 -13.26 -1.02 -3.55
N LEU A 220 -13.86 -0.97 -4.74
CA LEU A 220 -14.81 0.09 -5.10
C LEU A 220 -16.08 0.02 -4.24
N ALA A 221 -16.64 -1.16 -4.02
CA ALA A 221 -17.77 -1.35 -3.13
C ALA A 221 -17.44 -0.94 -1.69
N ALA A 222 -16.23 -1.30 -1.20
CA ALA A 222 -15.74 -0.87 0.10
C ALA A 222 -15.55 0.66 0.17
N LEU A 223 -15.08 1.30 -0.91
CA LEU A 223 -14.92 2.76 -0.97
C LEU A 223 -16.27 3.49 -0.90
N VAL A 224 -17.28 2.99 -1.61
CA VAL A 224 -18.66 3.52 -1.52
C VAL A 224 -19.22 3.34 -0.10
N GLY A 225 -18.90 2.22 0.55
CA GLY A 225 -19.31 1.94 1.93
C GLY A 225 -18.42 2.57 3.02
N ALA A 226 -17.32 3.24 2.66
CA ALA A 226 -16.30 3.68 3.61
C ALA A 226 -16.85 4.61 4.71
N GLU A 227 -17.77 5.49 4.38
CA GLU A 227 -18.40 6.38 5.36
C GLU A 227 -19.19 5.61 6.42
N LYS A 228 -19.97 4.61 6.00
CA LYS A 228 -20.71 3.74 6.92
C LYS A 228 -19.75 2.95 7.82
N ILE A 229 -18.63 2.46 7.28
CA ILE A 229 -17.61 1.75 8.06
C ILE A 229 -17.00 2.68 9.10
N THR A 230 -16.66 3.92 8.72
CA THR A 230 -16.09 4.91 9.63
C THR A 230 -17.07 5.26 10.75
N THR A 231 -18.29 5.67 10.42
CA THR A 231 -19.33 6.02 11.40
C THR A 231 -19.62 4.86 12.34
N PHE A 232 -19.76 3.66 11.80
CA PHE A 232 -20.06 2.47 12.60
C PHE A 232 -18.91 2.11 13.56
N ALA A 233 -17.66 2.25 13.13
CA ALA A 233 -16.52 2.00 13.99
C ALA A 233 -16.36 3.10 15.06
N GLU A 234 -16.61 4.36 14.71
CA GLU A 234 -16.59 5.48 15.65
C GLU A 234 -17.71 5.39 16.69
N ASP A 235 -18.95 5.03 16.31
CA ASP A 235 -20.06 4.83 17.24
C ASP A 235 -19.79 3.74 18.29
N LYS A 236 -19.00 2.73 17.91
CA LYS A 236 -18.59 1.69 18.86
C LYS A 236 -17.37 2.08 19.71
N PHE A 237 -16.50 2.92 19.18
CA PHE A 237 -15.32 3.42 19.91
C PHE A 237 -15.71 4.43 20.99
N TYR A 238 -16.62 5.35 20.66
CA TYR A 238 -17.13 6.33 21.62
C TYR A 238 -18.43 5.79 22.26
N GLN A 239 -18.45 5.64 23.58
CA GLN A 239 -19.59 5.11 24.32
C GLN A 239 -20.81 6.04 24.31
N ASP A 240 -20.60 7.33 24.01
CA ASP A 240 -21.61 8.37 23.96
C ASP A 240 -21.91 8.77 22.50
N SER A 241 -23.08 9.37 22.25
CA SER A 241 -23.45 9.81 20.91
C SER A 241 -22.52 10.92 20.39
N ILE A 242 -21.99 10.75 19.19
CA ILE A 242 -21.15 11.74 18.52
C ILE A 242 -22.05 12.89 18.05
N VAL A 243 -21.79 14.11 18.55
CA VAL A 243 -22.50 15.33 18.13
C VAL A 243 -21.68 16.18 17.16
N PHE A 244 -20.37 16.01 17.13
CA PHE A 244 -19.49 16.70 16.19
C PHE A 244 -18.26 15.84 15.94
N SER A 245 -17.83 15.74 14.66
CA SER A 245 -16.65 14.99 14.27
C SER A 245 -16.01 15.68 13.06
N THR A 246 -14.72 15.99 13.18
CA THR A 246 -13.94 16.59 12.09
C THR A 246 -12.48 16.11 12.16
N ALA A 247 -11.80 16.12 11.02
CA ALA A 247 -10.36 15.91 10.94
C ALA A 247 -9.66 17.23 10.61
N SER A 248 -8.74 17.65 11.45
CA SER A 248 -7.80 18.73 11.12
C SER A 248 -6.55 18.15 10.45
N SER A 249 -5.65 19.00 10.00
CA SER A 249 -4.34 18.57 9.46
C SER A 249 -3.46 17.86 10.51
N TYR A 250 -3.82 17.95 11.80
CA TYR A 250 -2.98 17.45 12.89
C TYR A 250 -3.64 16.36 13.71
N GLN A 251 -5.00 16.35 13.77
CA GLN A 251 -5.71 15.44 14.68
C GLN A 251 -7.17 15.27 14.31
N ARG A 252 -7.72 14.14 14.69
CA ARG A 252 -9.17 13.89 14.67
C ARG A 252 -9.78 14.50 15.91
N ILE A 253 -10.80 15.36 15.73
CA ILE A 253 -11.55 16.02 16.79
C ILE A 253 -12.94 15.40 16.83
N VAL A 254 -13.32 14.84 17.97
CA VAL A 254 -14.65 14.27 18.17
C VAL A 254 -15.24 14.85 19.45
N VAL A 255 -16.47 15.33 19.36
CA VAL A 255 -17.26 15.75 20.54
C VAL A 255 -18.42 14.80 20.70
N THR A 256 -18.53 14.20 21.87
CA THR A 256 -19.66 13.34 22.21
C THR A 256 -20.53 13.98 23.28
N GLN A 257 -21.81 13.60 23.31
CA GLN A 257 -22.75 14.02 24.35
C GLN A 257 -23.13 12.81 25.20
N GLY A 258 -22.63 12.81 26.41
CA GLY A 258 -22.99 11.84 27.44
C GLY A 258 -23.95 12.42 28.49
N ARG A 259 -24.31 11.60 29.48
CA ARG A 259 -25.22 12.02 30.58
C ARG A 259 -24.65 13.17 31.42
N ALA A 260 -23.34 13.32 31.51
CA ALA A 260 -22.64 14.34 32.29
C ALA A 260 -22.25 15.59 31.48
N GLY A 261 -22.67 15.71 30.20
CA GLY A 261 -22.33 16.83 29.32
C GLY A 261 -21.53 16.41 28.09
N HIS A 262 -20.87 17.39 27.45
CA HIS A 262 -20.06 17.14 26.27
C HIS A 262 -18.65 16.68 26.66
N ARG A 263 -18.11 15.75 25.88
CA ARG A 263 -16.74 15.25 26.03
C ARG A 263 -16.00 15.50 24.72
N LEU A 264 -14.80 16.10 24.85
CA LEU A 264 -13.92 16.35 23.71
C LEU A 264 -12.86 15.23 23.63
N TYR A 265 -12.72 14.66 22.45
CA TYR A 265 -11.67 13.70 22.15
C TYR A 265 -10.75 14.21 21.06
N LEU A 266 -9.46 14.15 21.31
CA LEU A 266 -8.40 14.46 20.33
C LEU A 266 -7.62 13.19 20.05
N ASN A 267 -7.66 12.71 18.80
CA ASN A 267 -7.09 11.41 18.41
C ASN A 267 -7.55 10.24 19.32
N GLY A 268 -8.84 10.21 19.65
CA GLY A 268 -9.42 9.18 20.51
C GLY A 268 -9.17 9.33 22.02
N ASN A 269 -8.34 10.30 22.46
CA ASN A 269 -8.04 10.55 23.85
C ASN A 269 -8.97 11.64 24.42
N LEU A 270 -9.61 11.34 25.56
CA LEU A 270 -10.46 12.29 26.27
C LEU A 270 -9.61 13.44 26.80
N GLN A 271 -10.11 14.67 26.64
CA GLN A 271 -9.50 15.91 27.14
C GLN A 271 -10.23 16.45 28.36
#